data_15983386daa0b2ec68098fecc2e55a82
#
_entry.id   15983386daa0b2ec68098fecc2e55a82
#
_cell.length_a   1.000
_cell.length_b   1.000
_cell.length_c   1.000
_cell.angle_alpha   90.00
_cell.angle_beta   90.00
_cell.angle_gamma   90.00
#
_symmetry.space_group_name_H-M   'P 1'
#
loop_
_entity.id
_entity.type
_entity.pdbx_description
1 polymer ?
#
loop_
_entity_poly.entity_id
_entity_poly.type
_entity_poly.pdbx_seq_one_letter_code
_entity_poly.pdbx_strand_id
1 'polypeptide(L)'
;ISEIDWTNKSIHPSKVVSIGDEVEVMILEIDLEKRRVSLGMKQCQENPWLKFSENNSLGDMVKGEVRSITDFGMFIGLDGNIDGLVHLSDLSWNQSEEEAVKSFTKGQEVEAIILGIDPHKERISLGIKQLSEDVFDTFTKNNPKGTELTGLVSSIGEGFIFISLAEDVIGKIKNKEFKDNLPSEGESITSLVTSVDRKNRL
;
A
#
# COMPACT_ATOMS: atom_id res chain seq x y z
N ILE A 1 21.62 -2.43 -21.07
CA ILE A 1 21.76 -1.32 -20.11
C ILE A 1 21.24 -1.75 -18.73
N SER A 2 20.09 -2.42 -18.65
CA SER A 2 19.48 -2.94 -17.41
C SER A 2 20.35 -3.91 -16.59
N GLU A 3 21.40 -4.44 -17.17
CA GLU A 3 22.34 -5.40 -16.54
C GLU A 3 23.64 -4.75 -16.03
N ILE A 4 23.70 -3.41 -16.00
CA ILE A 4 24.87 -2.66 -15.56
C ILE A 4 24.80 -2.38 -14.07
N ASP A 5 23.64 -1.92 -13.56
CA ASP A 5 23.44 -1.48 -12.19
C ASP A 5 22.11 -2.02 -11.63
N TRP A 6 22.06 -2.33 -10.34
CA TRP A 6 20.86 -2.84 -9.66
C TRP A 6 19.81 -1.76 -9.46
N THR A 7 20.24 -0.55 -9.08
CA THR A 7 19.33 0.53 -8.64
C THR A 7 18.98 1.51 -9.75
N ASN A 8 19.84 1.66 -10.76
CA ASN A 8 19.63 2.58 -11.87
C ASN A 8 19.56 1.86 -13.22
N LYS A 9 18.35 1.40 -13.58
CA LYS A 9 18.10 0.65 -14.83
C LYS A 9 18.31 1.45 -16.12
N SER A 10 18.36 2.76 -16.05
CA SER A 10 18.52 3.67 -17.20
C SER A 10 19.87 4.41 -17.20
N ILE A 11 20.83 3.96 -16.40
CA ILE A 11 22.14 4.58 -16.34
C ILE A 11 22.84 4.53 -17.70
N HIS A 12 23.39 5.67 -18.13
CA HIS A 12 24.13 5.69 -19.37
C HIS A 12 25.48 4.98 -19.18
N PRO A 13 25.84 4.01 -20.05
CA PRO A 13 27.08 3.20 -19.88
C PRO A 13 28.35 4.03 -19.66
N SER A 14 28.48 5.16 -20.36
CA SER A 14 29.66 6.05 -20.24
C SER A 14 29.81 6.72 -18.86
N LYS A 15 28.82 6.61 -17.97
CA LYS A 15 28.94 7.09 -16.58
C LYS A 15 29.51 6.04 -15.63
N VAL A 16 29.53 4.79 -16.06
CA VAL A 16 29.96 3.64 -15.26
C VAL A 16 31.29 3.11 -15.76
N VAL A 17 31.50 3.09 -17.09
CA VAL A 17 32.69 2.51 -17.71
C VAL A 17 33.18 3.38 -18.87
N SER A 18 34.47 3.38 -19.09
CA SER A 18 35.14 4.04 -20.21
C SER A 18 35.77 3.00 -21.13
N ILE A 19 36.00 3.39 -22.38
CA ILE A 19 36.67 2.50 -23.35
C ILE A 19 38.08 2.21 -22.86
N GLY A 20 38.41 0.91 -22.70
CA GLY A 20 39.70 0.44 -22.20
C GLY A 20 39.72 0.03 -20.73
N ASP A 21 38.59 0.22 -20.01
CA ASP A 21 38.46 -0.23 -18.62
C ASP A 21 38.35 -1.76 -18.56
N GLU A 22 39.02 -2.36 -17.58
CA GLU A 22 38.79 -3.75 -17.18
C GLU A 22 37.58 -3.83 -16.28
N VAL A 23 36.60 -4.69 -16.62
CA VAL A 23 35.36 -4.86 -15.89
C VAL A 23 35.10 -6.34 -15.62
N GLU A 24 34.59 -6.65 -14.44
CA GLU A 24 34.07 -7.96 -14.09
C GLU A 24 32.65 -8.12 -14.62
N VAL A 25 32.40 -9.24 -15.30
CA VAL A 25 31.11 -9.54 -15.89
C VAL A 25 30.72 -11.00 -15.69
N MET A 26 29.45 -11.25 -15.47
CA MET A 26 28.86 -12.58 -15.46
C MET A 26 28.25 -12.91 -16.82
N ILE A 27 28.50 -14.13 -17.32
CA ILE A 27 27.83 -14.62 -18.53
C ILE A 27 26.40 -14.99 -18.18
N LEU A 28 25.44 -14.31 -18.79
CA LEU A 28 24.00 -14.54 -18.56
C LEU A 28 23.43 -15.56 -19.53
N GLU A 29 23.82 -15.45 -20.80
CA GLU A 29 23.32 -16.32 -21.88
C GLU A 29 24.33 -16.43 -23.01
N ILE A 30 24.41 -17.61 -23.63
CA ILE A 30 25.21 -17.85 -24.85
C ILE A 30 24.26 -18.30 -25.95
N ASP A 31 24.06 -17.47 -26.96
CA ASP A 31 23.31 -17.78 -28.18
C ASP A 31 24.28 -18.20 -29.28
N LEU A 32 24.40 -19.52 -29.50
CA LEU A 32 25.31 -20.09 -30.49
C LEU A 32 24.87 -19.79 -31.93
N GLU A 33 23.58 -19.69 -32.18
CA GLU A 33 23.04 -19.43 -33.52
C GLU A 33 23.37 -18.01 -33.98
N LYS A 34 23.16 -17.04 -33.07
CA LYS A 34 23.46 -15.62 -33.35
C LYS A 34 24.91 -15.23 -32.99
N ARG A 35 25.70 -16.18 -32.47
CA ARG A 35 27.07 -15.94 -32.00
C ARG A 35 27.15 -14.74 -31.04
N ARG A 36 26.23 -14.69 -30.06
CA ARG A 36 26.14 -13.62 -29.05
C ARG A 36 26.32 -14.19 -27.66
N VAL A 37 27.01 -13.43 -26.83
CA VAL A 37 27.11 -13.67 -25.39
C VAL A 37 26.53 -12.48 -24.68
N SER A 38 25.51 -12.71 -23.85
CA SER A 38 24.89 -11.71 -22.99
C SER A 38 25.66 -11.66 -21.68
N LEU A 39 26.09 -10.48 -21.29
CA LEU A 39 26.89 -10.25 -20.10
C LEU A 39 26.15 -9.30 -19.15
N GLY A 40 26.36 -9.49 -17.84
CA GLY A 40 25.85 -8.64 -16.79
C GLY A 40 26.95 -8.22 -15.83
N MET A 41 26.98 -6.97 -15.42
CA MET A 41 27.89 -6.42 -14.43
C MET A 41 27.28 -6.41 -13.04
N LYS A 42 26.00 -6.10 -12.93
CA LYS A 42 25.29 -6.03 -11.64
C LYS A 42 25.34 -7.34 -10.87
N GLN A 43 25.40 -8.48 -11.56
CA GLN A 43 25.46 -9.81 -10.94
C GLN A 43 26.81 -10.10 -10.25
N CYS A 44 27.85 -9.33 -10.56
CA CYS A 44 29.15 -9.38 -9.87
C CYS A 44 29.14 -8.58 -8.56
N GLN A 45 28.09 -7.78 -8.33
CA GLN A 45 27.89 -7.00 -7.10
C GLN A 45 26.84 -7.64 -6.22
N GLU A 46 26.88 -7.34 -4.92
CA GLU A 46 25.82 -7.77 -4.00
C GLU A 46 24.46 -7.22 -4.45
N ASN A 47 23.48 -8.11 -4.49
CA ASN A 47 22.12 -7.70 -4.81
C ASN A 47 21.50 -6.98 -3.59
N PRO A 48 21.18 -5.67 -3.69
CA PRO A 48 20.68 -4.91 -2.55
C PRO A 48 19.31 -5.40 -2.06
N TRP A 49 18.47 -6.00 -2.92
CA TRP A 49 17.20 -6.60 -2.50
C TRP A 49 17.41 -7.89 -1.70
N LEU A 50 18.43 -8.71 -2.05
CA LEU A 50 18.78 -9.88 -1.23
C LEU A 50 19.29 -9.44 0.14
N LYS A 51 20.20 -8.49 0.18
CA LYS A 51 20.74 -7.93 1.42
C LYS A 51 19.65 -7.32 2.30
N PHE A 52 18.70 -6.62 1.69
CA PHE A 52 17.54 -6.09 2.40
C PHE A 52 16.67 -7.22 2.97
N SER A 53 16.43 -8.31 2.21
CA SER A 53 15.64 -9.45 2.66
C SER A 53 16.30 -10.28 3.77
N GLU A 54 17.62 -10.23 3.89
CA GLU A 54 18.37 -10.88 4.97
C GLU A 54 18.24 -10.12 6.30
N ASN A 55 18.12 -8.79 6.22
CA ASN A 55 18.06 -7.92 7.38
C ASN A 55 16.64 -7.56 7.83
N ASN A 56 15.64 -7.80 6.99
CA ASN A 56 14.24 -7.42 7.26
C ASN A 56 13.30 -8.57 6.96
N SER A 57 12.26 -8.68 7.77
CA SER A 57 11.22 -9.70 7.65
C SER A 57 9.87 -9.10 7.28
N LEU A 58 8.94 -9.94 6.83
CA LEU A 58 7.55 -9.54 6.63
C LEU A 58 6.96 -9.08 7.95
N GLY A 59 6.30 -7.93 7.95
CA GLY A 59 5.71 -7.31 9.14
C GLY A 59 6.64 -6.32 9.86
N ASP A 60 7.91 -6.24 9.47
CA ASP A 60 8.82 -5.25 10.04
C ASP A 60 8.44 -3.84 9.59
N MET A 61 8.65 -2.89 10.49
CA MET A 61 8.43 -1.47 10.24
C MET A 61 9.71 -0.86 9.66
N VAL A 62 9.56 -0.15 8.56
CA VAL A 62 10.65 0.58 7.89
C VAL A 62 10.28 2.04 7.73
N LYS A 63 11.29 2.90 7.71
CA LYS A 63 11.16 4.33 7.44
C LYS A 63 11.81 4.65 6.11
N GLY A 64 11.22 5.58 5.39
CA GLY A 64 11.79 6.02 4.14
C GLY A 64 11.16 7.30 3.63
N GLU A 65 11.81 7.89 2.62
CA GLU A 65 11.37 9.13 2.01
C GLU A 65 10.54 8.84 0.75
N VAL A 66 9.42 9.54 0.57
CA VAL A 66 8.59 9.46 -0.64
C VAL A 66 9.39 9.97 -1.83
N ARG A 67 9.82 9.09 -2.72
CA ARG A 67 10.57 9.42 -3.93
C ARG A 67 9.67 9.85 -5.08
N SER A 68 8.57 9.14 -5.28
CA SER A 68 7.59 9.48 -6.32
C SER A 68 6.21 8.96 -5.97
N ILE A 69 5.20 9.66 -6.47
CA ILE A 69 3.79 9.31 -6.36
C ILE A 69 3.26 9.09 -7.78
N THR A 70 2.58 7.97 -8.00
CA THR A 70 2.00 7.56 -9.29
C THR A 70 0.51 7.27 -9.12
N ASP A 71 -0.17 7.01 -10.22
CA ASP A 71 -1.58 6.65 -10.30
C ASP A 71 -1.92 5.26 -9.73
N PHE A 72 -0.94 4.43 -9.44
CA PHE A 72 -1.13 3.09 -8.85
C PHE A 72 -0.49 2.93 -7.46
N GLY A 73 0.29 3.90 -7.00
CA GLY A 73 0.93 3.84 -5.70
C GLY A 73 2.06 4.83 -5.49
N MET A 74 2.71 4.70 -4.36
CA MET A 74 3.76 5.57 -3.89
C MET A 74 5.06 4.78 -3.72
N PHE A 75 6.16 5.32 -4.26
CA PHE A 75 7.49 4.75 -4.08
C PHE A 75 8.20 5.41 -2.89
N ILE A 76 8.68 4.58 -1.98
CA ILE A 76 9.41 4.98 -0.78
C ILE A 76 10.85 4.51 -0.94
N GLY A 77 11.80 5.43 -0.81
CA GLY A 77 13.22 5.11 -0.81
C GLY A 77 13.62 4.46 0.51
N LEU A 78 14.22 3.29 0.42
CA LEU A 78 14.70 2.49 1.54
C LEU A 78 16.23 2.48 1.58
N ASP A 79 16.79 1.93 2.66
CA ASP A 79 18.22 1.72 2.78
C ASP A 79 18.77 0.81 1.66
N GLY A 80 19.99 1.06 1.22
CA GLY A 80 20.57 0.34 0.10
C GLY A 80 20.19 0.92 -1.27
N ASN A 81 19.60 2.12 -1.29
CA ASN A 81 19.21 2.85 -2.50
C ASN A 81 18.17 2.11 -3.37
N ILE A 82 17.36 1.30 -2.73
CA ILE A 82 16.24 0.56 -3.32
C ILE A 82 14.91 1.26 -3.02
N ASP A 83 13.89 0.97 -3.81
CA ASP A 83 12.55 1.53 -3.65
C ASP A 83 11.54 0.45 -3.25
N GLY A 84 10.75 0.75 -2.22
CA GLY A 84 9.56 0.01 -1.88
C GLY A 84 8.31 0.66 -2.49
N LEU A 85 7.33 -0.15 -2.87
CA LEU A 85 6.05 0.29 -3.41
C LEU A 85 4.94 0.14 -2.37
N VAL A 86 4.25 1.22 -2.05
CA VAL A 86 2.96 1.21 -1.36
C VAL A 86 1.87 1.34 -2.42
N HIS A 87 1.04 0.31 -2.59
CA HIS A 87 -0.12 0.38 -3.47
C HIS A 87 -1.17 1.36 -2.91
N LEU A 88 -1.96 2.00 -3.77
CA LEU A 88 -3.00 2.96 -3.33
C LEU A 88 -3.92 2.38 -2.25
N SER A 89 -4.35 1.13 -2.43
CA SER A 89 -5.20 0.41 -1.47
C SER A 89 -4.56 0.15 -0.11
N ASP A 90 -3.24 0.33 0.03
CA ASP A 90 -2.47 0.12 1.25
C ASP A 90 -2.03 1.42 1.95
N LEU A 91 -2.56 2.56 1.49
CA LEU A 91 -2.30 3.88 2.09
C LEU A 91 -3.20 4.17 3.30
N SER A 92 -4.50 3.92 3.18
CA SER A 92 -5.48 4.25 4.22
C SER A 92 -6.59 3.19 4.29
N TRP A 93 -7.19 3.03 5.48
CA TRP A 93 -8.39 2.23 5.69
C TRP A 93 -9.67 2.98 5.32
N ASN A 94 -9.71 4.30 5.53
CA ASN A 94 -10.94 5.09 5.62
C ASN A 94 -11.08 6.14 4.51
N GLN A 95 -10.00 6.46 3.81
CA GLN A 95 -9.99 7.43 2.72
C GLN A 95 -10.06 6.74 1.36
N SER A 96 -10.66 7.42 0.38
CA SER A 96 -10.53 6.97 -1.01
C SER A 96 -9.07 6.98 -1.45
N GLU A 97 -8.71 6.14 -2.40
CA GLU A 97 -7.34 6.03 -2.91
C GLU A 97 -6.79 7.39 -3.37
N GLU A 98 -7.63 8.20 -4.02
CA GLU A 98 -7.27 9.55 -4.51
C GLU A 98 -7.04 10.56 -3.39
N GLU A 99 -7.81 10.49 -2.30
CA GLU A 99 -7.67 11.38 -1.14
C GLU A 99 -6.46 10.97 -0.30
N ALA A 100 -6.25 9.68 -0.09
CA ALA A 100 -5.12 9.14 0.64
C ALA A 100 -3.79 9.58 0.01
N VAL A 101 -3.70 9.51 -1.33
CA VAL A 101 -2.48 9.95 -2.06
C VAL A 101 -2.19 11.43 -1.87
N LYS A 102 -3.23 12.28 -1.85
CA LYS A 102 -3.05 13.74 -1.69
C LYS A 102 -2.50 14.15 -0.32
N SER A 103 -2.60 13.25 0.67
CA SER A 103 -2.06 13.49 2.01
C SER A 103 -0.54 13.36 2.07
N PHE A 104 0.08 12.82 1.04
CA PHE A 104 1.53 12.61 0.97
C PHE A 104 2.18 13.55 -0.05
N THR A 105 3.40 13.96 0.25
CA THR A 105 4.20 14.82 -0.63
C THR A 105 5.56 14.19 -0.90
N LYS A 106 6.10 14.44 -2.09
CA LYS A 106 7.46 14.01 -2.43
C LYS A 106 8.46 14.64 -1.45
N GLY A 107 9.39 13.82 -0.95
CA GLY A 107 10.37 14.24 0.04
C GLY A 107 9.90 14.08 1.49
N GLN A 108 8.66 13.65 1.71
CA GLN A 108 8.14 13.39 3.05
C GLN A 108 8.68 12.07 3.59
N GLU A 109 9.14 12.06 4.83
CA GLU A 109 9.50 10.85 5.54
C GLU A 109 8.23 10.14 6.02
N VAL A 110 8.12 8.84 5.75
CA VAL A 110 6.97 8.00 6.10
C VAL A 110 7.43 6.69 6.71
N GLU A 111 6.62 6.15 7.59
CA GLU A 111 6.75 4.80 8.13
C GLU A 111 5.84 3.85 7.34
N ALA A 112 6.31 2.63 7.11
CA ALA A 112 5.53 1.60 6.43
C ALA A 112 5.89 0.22 6.96
N ILE A 113 4.98 -0.74 6.81
CA ILE A 113 5.20 -2.15 7.14
C ILE A 113 5.52 -2.92 5.86
N ILE A 114 6.47 -3.85 5.96
CA ILE A 114 6.84 -4.73 4.86
C ILE A 114 5.76 -5.79 4.68
N LEU A 115 5.08 -5.77 3.53
CA LEU A 115 4.06 -6.74 3.14
C LEU A 115 4.61 -7.88 2.30
N GLY A 116 5.69 -7.62 1.56
CA GLY A 116 6.33 -8.61 0.70
C GLY A 116 7.69 -8.18 0.23
N ILE A 117 8.62 -9.13 0.12
CA ILE A 117 9.95 -8.91 -0.46
C ILE A 117 10.14 -9.96 -1.56
N ASP A 118 10.39 -9.51 -2.78
CA ASP A 118 10.71 -10.37 -3.92
C ASP A 118 12.03 -9.89 -4.55
N PRO A 119 13.18 -10.43 -4.08
CA PRO A 119 14.49 -10.01 -4.57
C PRO A 119 14.72 -10.35 -6.05
N HIS A 120 14.06 -11.39 -6.57
CA HIS A 120 14.20 -11.80 -7.97
C HIS A 120 13.47 -10.83 -8.92
N LYS A 121 12.36 -10.25 -8.46
CA LYS A 121 11.61 -9.22 -9.21
C LYS A 121 12.06 -7.80 -8.86
N GLU A 122 13.05 -7.66 -7.98
CA GLU A 122 13.56 -6.37 -7.51
C GLU A 122 12.41 -5.51 -6.97
N ARG A 123 11.54 -6.11 -6.13
CA ARG A 123 10.32 -5.46 -5.60
C ARG A 123 10.17 -5.69 -4.11
N ILE A 124 9.84 -4.60 -3.41
CA ILE A 124 9.41 -4.61 -2.01
C ILE A 124 8.02 -3.99 -1.95
N SER A 125 7.06 -4.73 -1.42
CA SER A 125 5.70 -4.25 -1.18
C SER A 125 5.59 -3.74 0.24
N LEU A 126 5.09 -2.53 0.38
CA LEU A 126 4.92 -1.84 1.66
C LEU A 126 3.46 -1.48 1.88
N GLY A 127 3.08 -1.27 3.14
CA GLY A 127 1.76 -0.77 3.50
C GLY A 127 1.84 0.22 4.66
N ILE A 128 1.07 1.27 4.59
CA ILE A 128 0.99 2.32 5.61
C ILE A 128 -0.24 2.08 6.51
N LYS A 129 -1.36 1.71 5.92
CA LYS A 129 -2.60 1.47 6.69
C LYS A 129 -2.44 0.40 7.78
N GLN A 130 -1.54 -0.56 7.59
CA GLN A 130 -1.26 -1.62 8.56
C GLN A 130 -0.52 -1.13 9.83
N LEU A 131 -0.03 0.11 9.82
CA LEU A 131 0.53 0.77 11.02
C LEU A 131 -0.54 1.11 12.06
N SER A 132 -1.78 1.30 11.61
CA SER A 132 -2.94 1.54 12.47
C SER A 132 -3.86 0.32 12.49
N GLU A 133 -4.50 0.09 13.63
CA GLU A 133 -5.55 -0.92 13.71
C GLU A 133 -6.72 -0.55 12.78
N ASP A 134 -7.28 -1.54 12.13
CA ASP A 134 -8.53 -1.37 11.40
C ASP A 134 -9.68 -1.20 12.41
N VAL A 135 -10.05 0.05 12.65
CA VAL A 135 -11.12 0.42 13.59
C VAL A 135 -12.44 -0.28 13.22
N PHE A 136 -12.75 -0.35 11.91
CA PHE A 136 -13.96 -1.02 11.43
C PHE A 136 -13.94 -2.54 11.71
N ASP A 137 -12.81 -3.22 11.45
CA ASP A 137 -12.71 -4.66 11.70
C ASP A 137 -12.76 -4.96 13.21
N THR A 138 -12.08 -4.17 14.01
CA THR A 138 -12.13 -4.27 15.48
C THR A 138 -13.55 -4.01 16.03
N PHE A 139 -14.21 -2.96 15.52
CA PHE A 139 -15.59 -2.63 15.90
C PHE A 139 -16.56 -3.77 15.54
N THR A 140 -16.47 -4.31 14.33
CA THR A 140 -17.37 -5.38 13.87
C THR A 140 -17.13 -6.73 14.57
N LYS A 141 -15.90 -7.02 14.98
CA LYS A 141 -15.59 -8.19 15.82
C LYS A 141 -16.23 -8.09 17.20
N ASN A 142 -16.22 -6.89 17.79
CA ASN A 142 -16.79 -6.64 19.11
C ASN A 142 -18.32 -6.53 19.08
N ASN A 143 -18.90 -6.22 17.92
CA ASN A 143 -20.33 -6.04 17.72
C ASN A 143 -20.88 -6.96 16.63
N PRO A 144 -21.02 -8.26 16.91
CA PRO A 144 -21.51 -9.24 15.94
C PRO A 144 -22.99 -8.98 15.59
N LYS A 145 -23.47 -9.65 14.56
CA LYS A 145 -24.87 -9.63 14.16
C LYS A 145 -25.81 -9.88 15.34
N GLY A 146 -26.80 -9.01 15.52
CA GLY A 146 -27.76 -9.07 16.62
C GLY A 146 -27.41 -8.16 17.81
N THR A 147 -26.26 -7.49 17.79
CA THR A 147 -25.89 -6.51 18.81
C THR A 147 -26.71 -5.22 18.60
N GLU A 148 -27.23 -4.66 19.68
CA GLU A 148 -27.82 -3.33 19.70
C GLU A 148 -26.74 -2.27 19.74
N LEU A 149 -26.82 -1.31 18.82
CA LEU A 149 -25.91 -0.18 18.72
C LEU A 149 -26.68 1.12 18.68
N THR A 150 -26.19 2.10 19.41
CA THR A 150 -26.71 3.46 19.39
C THR A 150 -25.73 4.35 18.65
N GLY A 151 -26.21 5.09 17.65
CA GLY A 151 -25.41 6.02 16.85
C GLY A 151 -26.17 7.30 16.56
N LEU A 152 -25.45 8.30 16.06
CA LEU A 152 -26.02 9.58 15.63
C LEU A 152 -26.28 9.57 14.14
N VAL A 153 -27.42 10.07 13.71
CA VAL A 153 -27.75 10.25 12.28
C VAL A 153 -26.74 11.25 11.68
N SER A 154 -25.92 10.77 10.77
CA SER A 154 -24.90 11.58 10.07
C SER A 154 -25.43 12.19 8.78
N SER A 155 -26.28 11.47 8.05
CA SER A 155 -26.94 11.96 6.83
C SER A 155 -28.15 11.11 6.46
N ILE A 156 -29.07 11.73 5.71
CA ILE A 156 -30.31 11.09 5.22
C ILE A 156 -30.26 11.15 3.69
N GLY A 157 -30.26 9.98 3.05
CA GLY A 157 -30.26 9.84 1.60
C GLY A 157 -31.57 9.24 1.06
N GLU A 158 -31.68 9.16 -0.26
CA GLU A 158 -32.78 8.50 -0.93
C GLU A 158 -32.78 6.98 -0.65
N GLY A 159 -33.64 6.55 0.28
CA GLY A 159 -33.81 5.15 0.64
C GLY A 159 -32.99 4.63 1.81
N PHE A 160 -32.04 5.40 2.33
CA PHE A 160 -31.18 5.00 3.44
C PHE A 160 -30.83 6.16 4.36
N ILE A 161 -30.65 5.85 5.64
CA ILE A 161 -30.11 6.73 6.67
C ILE A 161 -28.72 6.21 7.04
N PHE A 162 -27.76 7.10 7.14
CA PHE A 162 -26.44 6.80 7.63
C PHE A 162 -26.28 7.25 9.08
N ILE A 163 -25.77 6.38 9.92
CA ILE A 163 -25.54 6.64 11.35
C ILE A 163 -24.05 6.49 11.67
N SER A 164 -23.51 7.43 12.42
CA SER A 164 -22.15 7.32 12.97
C SER A 164 -22.23 6.47 14.24
N LEU A 165 -21.55 5.32 14.23
CA LEU A 165 -21.52 4.36 15.33
C LEU A 165 -20.26 4.51 16.19
N ALA A 166 -19.14 4.87 15.58
CA ALA A 166 -17.86 5.18 16.20
C ALA A 166 -17.06 6.08 15.26
N GLU A 167 -15.83 6.45 15.67
CA GLU A 167 -14.91 7.15 14.79
C GLU A 167 -14.63 6.29 13.54
N ASP A 168 -14.89 6.85 12.37
CA ASP A 168 -14.74 6.17 11.07
C ASP A 168 -15.59 4.89 10.86
N VAL A 169 -16.60 4.67 11.68
CA VAL A 169 -17.54 3.54 11.51
C VAL A 169 -18.96 4.07 11.27
N ILE A 170 -19.46 3.81 10.07
CA ILE A 170 -20.79 4.26 9.64
C ILE A 170 -21.71 3.03 9.47
N GLY A 171 -22.90 3.11 10.03
CA GLY A 171 -23.98 2.15 9.81
C GLY A 171 -24.98 2.69 8.77
N LYS A 172 -25.69 1.78 8.11
CA LYS A 172 -26.69 2.10 7.08
C LYS A 172 -28.01 1.43 7.40
N ILE A 173 -29.09 2.21 7.52
CA ILE A 173 -30.43 1.74 7.80
C ILE A 173 -31.37 2.10 6.64
N LYS A 174 -32.26 1.19 6.24
CA LYS A 174 -33.24 1.47 5.19
C LYS A 174 -34.34 2.38 5.72
N ASN A 175 -34.75 3.43 4.96
CA ASN A 175 -35.79 4.38 5.35
C ASN A 175 -37.12 3.70 5.70
N LYS A 176 -37.45 2.59 5.04
CA LYS A 176 -38.65 1.81 5.27
C LYS A 176 -38.77 1.20 6.68
N GLU A 177 -37.68 1.10 7.42
CA GLU A 177 -37.68 0.60 8.80
C GLU A 177 -38.34 1.62 9.77
N PHE A 178 -38.38 2.89 9.38
CA PHE A 178 -38.90 3.99 10.20
C PHE A 178 -40.38 4.32 9.92
N LYS A 179 -41.05 3.57 9.03
CA LYS A 179 -42.47 3.80 8.60
C LYS A 179 -42.67 5.26 8.17
N ASP A 180 -43.38 6.06 8.97
CA ASP A 180 -43.74 7.44 8.62
C ASP A 180 -42.95 8.52 9.37
N ASN A 181 -42.01 8.14 10.25
CA ASN A 181 -41.22 9.07 11.08
C ASN A 181 -39.72 8.89 10.84
N LEU A 182 -39.20 9.54 9.80
CA LEU A 182 -37.76 9.59 9.56
C LEU A 182 -37.08 10.46 10.65
N PRO A 183 -36.00 9.99 11.24
CA PRO A 183 -35.25 10.76 12.22
C PRO A 183 -34.57 11.97 11.56
N SER A 184 -34.20 12.96 12.38
CA SER A 184 -33.46 14.13 11.92
C SER A 184 -31.95 13.92 12.01
N GLU A 185 -31.20 14.64 11.20
CA GLU A 185 -29.73 14.65 11.34
C GLU A 185 -29.33 15.10 12.75
N GLY A 186 -28.38 14.39 13.36
CA GLY A 186 -27.93 14.59 14.73
C GLY A 186 -28.78 13.87 15.79
N GLU A 187 -29.87 13.21 15.40
CA GLU A 187 -30.69 12.42 16.32
C GLU A 187 -30.02 11.10 16.67
N SER A 188 -30.13 10.66 17.91
CA SER A 188 -29.60 9.39 18.38
C SER A 188 -30.58 8.26 18.10
N ILE A 189 -30.13 7.21 17.43
CA ILE A 189 -30.95 6.05 17.07
C ILE A 189 -30.29 4.79 17.60
N THR A 190 -31.12 3.92 18.19
CA THR A 190 -30.72 2.56 18.54
C THR A 190 -31.18 1.57 17.48
N SER A 191 -30.29 0.75 16.97
CA SER A 191 -30.56 -0.22 15.92
C SER A 191 -29.82 -1.53 16.15
N LEU A 192 -30.25 -2.61 15.49
CA LEU A 192 -29.62 -3.92 15.56
C LEU A 192 -28.70 -4.13 14.36
N VAL A 193 -27.51 -4.69 14.58
CA VAL A 193 -26.63 -5.13 13.51
C VAL A 193 -27.26 -6.31 12.79
N THR A 194 -27.69 -6.12 11.55
CA THR A 194 -28.32 -7.17 10.72
C THR A 194 -27.30 -7.85 9.79
N SER A 195 -26.34 -7.11 9.28
CA SER A 195 -25.27 -7.58 8.40
C SER A 195 -24.09 -6.62 8.46
N VAL A 196 -22.91 -7.12 8.10
CA VAL A 196 -21.67 -6.32 7.97
C VAL A 196 -21.21 -6.43 6.53
N ASP A 197 -21.10 -5.29 5.86
CA ASP A 197 -20.52 -5.20 4.51
C ASP A 197 -19.05 -4.77 4.64
N ARG A 198 -18.16 -5.76 4.69
CA ARG A 198 -16.72 -5.53 4.82
C ARG A 198 -16.10 -4.85 3.60
N LYS A 199 -16.71 -5.01 2.43
CA LYS A 199 -16.20 -4.41 1.18
C LYS A 199 -16.43 -2.90 1.15
N ASN A 200 -17.61 -2.47 1.57
CA ASN A 200 -18.01 -1.06 1.60
C ASN A 200 -17.86 -0.44 3.00
N ARG A 201 -17.38 -1.20 3.99
CA ARG A 201 -17.18 -0.79 5.39
C ARG A 201 -18.46 -0.23 6.02
N LEU A 202 -19.59 -0.97 5.89
CA LEU A 202 -20.92 -0.62 6.34
C LEU A 202 -21.59 -1.74 7.13
#